data_e532ffa0a4b8e19f5b55970dc9e46794
#
_entry.id   e532ffa0a4b8e19f5b55970dc9e46794
#
_cell.length_a   1.000
_cell.length_b   1.000
_cell.length_c   1.000
_cell.angle_alpha   90.00
_cell.angle_beta   90.00
_cell.angle_gamma   90.00
#
_symmetry.space_group_name_H-M   'P 1'
#
loop_
_entity.id
_entity.type
_entity.pdbx_description
1 polymer ?
#
loop_
_entity_poly.entity_id
_entity_poly.type
_entity_poly.pdbx_seq_one_letter_code
_entity_poly.pdbx_strand_id
1 'polypeptide(L)'
;GYHTLINWEKTSLEKVNALIEVRVTPQRGQGFDHIAERIYNYPEVNSVYLISGGYDLLISLEGKSLKEISMFVSDKLAPLDSILSTATHFILKKYKDHGTVLAKKKEDEREMIPPP
;
A
#
# COMPACT_ATOMS: atom_id res chain seq x y z
N GLY A 1 12.14 4.29 27.70
CA GLY A 1 12.26 3.67 26.58
C GLY A 1 11.36 2.54 26.21
N TYR A 2 11.26 1.51 27.06
CA TYR A 2 10.53 0.41 26.77
C TYR A 2 9.10 0.65 26.58
N HIS A 3 8.46 1.53 27.29
CA HIS A 3 7.12 1.87 27.11
C HIS A 3 6.89 2.56 25.80
N THR A 4 7.77 3.44 25.43
CA THR A 4 7.67 4.15 24.17
C THR A 4 7.72 3.17 23.02
N LEU A 5 8.57 2.20 23.16
CA LEU A 5 8.72 1.20 22.13
C LEU A 5 7.43 0.42 21.96
N ILE A 6 6.81 0.05 23.04
CA ILE A 6 5.57 -0.69 22.99
C ILE A 6 4.47 0.12 22.35
N ASN A 7 4.37 1.38 22.70
CA ASN A 7 3.37 2.25 22.13
C ASN A 7 3.61 2.45 20.66
N TRP A 8 4.86 2.55 20.29
CA TRP A 8 5.21 2.75 18.92
C TRP A 8 4.81 1.54 18.08
N GLU A 9 5.02 0.35 18.61
CA GLU A 9 4.63 -0.86 17.94
C GLU A 9 3.14 -0.94 17.77
N LYS A 10 2.42 -0.54 18.78
CA LYS A 10 1.00 -0.55 18.74
C LYS A 10 0.49 0.39 17.67
N THR A 11 1.08 1.56 17.59
CA THR A 11 0.72 2.52 16.57
C THR A 11 1.02 1.97 15.19
N SER A 12 2.17 1.33 15.08
CA SER A 12 2.58 0.77 13.81
C SER A 12 1.63 -0.33 13.36
N LEU A 13 1.19 -1.15 14.30
CA LEU A 13 0.27 -2.22 13.99
C LEU A 13 -1.10 -1.72 13.60
N GLU A 14 -1.45 -0.52 14.02
CA GLU A 14 -2.72 0.05 13.67
C GLU A 14 -2.75 0.56 12.24
N LYS A 15 -1.58 0.72 11.64
CA LYS A 15 -1.52 1.18 10.27
C LYS A 15 -1.36 0.01 9.33
N VAL A 16 -2.21 0.00 8.33
CA VAL A 16 -2.20 -1.06 7.33
C VAL A 16 -1.85 -0.44 6.00
N ASN A 17 -0.90 -1.03 5.33
CA ASN A 17 -0.49 -0.57 4.00
C ASN A 17 -1.02 -1.53 2.96
N ALA A 18 -1.48 -1.01 1.86
CA ALA A 18 -2.02 -1.82 0.79
C ALA A 18 -1.55 -1.33 -0.56
N LEU A 19 -1.47 -2.28 -1.48
CA LEU A 19 -1.20 -1.99 -2.87
C LEU A 19 -2.42 -2.44 -3.65
N ILE A 20 -2.98 -1.55 -4.46
CA ILE A 20 -4.17 -1.86 -5.22
C ILE A 20 -3.84 -1.80 -6.70
N GLU A 21 -4.03 -2.92 -7.37
CA GLU A 21 -3.88 -3.01 -8.81
C GLU A 21 -5.20 -2.58 -9.41
N VAL A 22 -5.14 -1.66 -10.34
CA VAL A 22 -6.35 -1.12 -10.96
C VAL A 22 -6.25 -1.24 -12.46
N ARG A 23 -7.30 -1.76 -13.06
CA ARG A 23 -7.43 -1.79 -14.51
C ARG A 23 -8.42 -0.72 -14.88
N VAL A 24 -8.06 0.10 -15.85
CA VAL A 24 -8.91 1.21 -16.25
C VAL A 24 -9.11 1.21 -17.76
N THR A 25 -10.22 1.81 -18.17
CA THR A 25 -10.45 2.07 -19.59
C THR A 25 -10.00 3.50 -19.83
N PRO A 26 -8.99 3.72 -20.69
CA PRO A 26 -8.53 5.07 -20.95
C PRO A 26 -9.63 5.89 -21.58
N GLN A 27 -9.77 7.13 -21.12
CA GLN A 27 -10.74 8.03 -21.69
C GLN A 27 -10.19 8.54 -23.03
N ARG A 28 -11.07 8.67 -23.99
CA ARG A 28 -10.67 9.13 -25.29
C ARG A 28 -10.05 10.53 -25.17
N GLY A 29 -8.83 10.67 -25.66
CA GLY A 29 -8.13 11.94 -25.62
C GLY A 29 -7.47 12.30 -24.31
N GLN A 30 -7.66 11.51 -23.28
CA GLN A 30 -7.10 11.80 -21.99
C GLN A 30 -6.17 10.71 -21.45
N GLY A 31 -6.24 9.53 -22.04
CA GLY A 31 -5.40 8.43 -21.59
C GLY A 31 -5.68 8.09 -20.14
N PHE A 32 -4.61 7.89 -19.37
CA PHE A 32 -4.73 7.53 -17.98
C PHE A 32 -4.61 8.72 -17.03
N ASP A 33 -4.23 9.88 -17.55
CA ASP A 33 -3.93 11.03 -16.69
C ASP A 33 -5.11 11.50 -15.87
N HIS A 34 -6.25 11.52 -16.49
CA HIS A 34 -7.45 12.02 -15.83
C HIS A 34 -7.86 11.16 -14.64
N ILE A 35 -7.84 9.85 -14.83
CA ILE A 35 -8.23 8.96 -13.76
C ILE A 35 -7.17 8.93 -12.67
N ALA A 36 -5.91 9.00 -13.04
CA ALA A 36 -4.83 9.05 -12.08
C ALA A 36 -4.95 10.30 -11.20
N GLU A 37 -5.29 11.42 -11.81
CA GLU A 37 -5.47 12.67 -11.10
C GLU A 37 -6.59 12.57 -10.07
N ARG A 38 -7.68 11.96 -10.44
CA ARG A 38 -8.78 11.78 -9.51
C ARG A 38 -8.38 10.93 -8.33
N ILE A 39 -7.57 9.91 -8.58
CA ILE A 39 -7.16 8.99 -7.54
C ILE A 39 -6.14 9.63 -6.60
N TYR A 40 -5.14 10.30 -7.13
CA TYR A 40 -4.09 10.82 -6.25
C TYR A 40 -4.57 12.01 -5.42
N ASN A 41 -5.72 12.55 -5.73
CA ASN A 41 -6.28 13.61 -4.91
C ASN A 41 -6.98 13.11 -3.64
N TYR A 42 -7.17 11.80 -3.51
CA TYR A 42 -7.71 11.28 -2.26
C TYR A 42 -6.61 11.32 -1.20
N PRO A 43 -6.91 11.83 -0.02
CA PRO A 43 -5.88 11.97 1.02
C PRO A 43 -5.32 10.64 1.51
N GLU A 44 -6.06 9.57 1.37
CA GLU A 44 -5.62 8.26 1.81
C GLU A 44 -4.53 7.67 0.92
N VAL A 45 -4.40 8.19 -0.30
CA VAL A 45 -3.49 7.64 -1.29
C VAL A 45 -2.10 8.20 -1.10
N ASN A 46 -1.13 7.30 -0.96
CA ASN A 46 0.26 7.69 -0.83
C ASN A 46 0.95 7.82 -2.19
N SER A 47 0.65 6.90 -3.09
CA SER A 47 1.35 6.84 -4.37
C SER A 47 0.44 6.30 -5.45
N VAL A 48 0.66 6.76 -6.66
CA VAL A 48 -0.05 6.26 -7.85
C VAL A 48 0.98 6.10 -8.95
N TYR A 49 1.07 4.91 -9.51
CA TYR A 49 2.03 4.63 -10.58
C TYR A 49 1.32 4.07 -11.79
N LEU A 50 1.79 4.46 -12.97
CA LEU A 50 1.36 3.83 -14.20
C LEU A 50 2.29 2.66 -14.43
N ILE A 51 1.73 1.48 -14.60
CA ILE A 51 2.48 0.24 -14.67
C ILE A 51 2.29 -0.41 -16.04
N SER A 52 3.36 -0.96 -16.57
CA SER A 52 3.25 -1.77 -17.76
C SER A 52 2.98 -3.22 -17.32
N GLY A 53 2.10 -3.90 -18.01
CA GLY A 53 1.81 -5.29 -17.68
C GLY A 53 0.34 -5.58 -17.62
N GLY A 54 -0.04 -6.45 -16.69
CA GLY A 54 -1.40 -6.96 -16.62
C GLY A 54 -2.42 -6.00 -16.04
N TYR A 55 -2.00 -4.91 -15.45
CA TYR A 55 -2.91 -3.89 -14.93
C TYR A 55 -2.31 -2.53 -15.25
N ASP A 56 -3.07 -1.50 -15.04
CA ASP A 56 -2.69 -0.18 -15.53
C ASP A 56 -2.13 0.75 -14.47
N LEU A 57 -2.74 0.78 -13.31
CA LEU A 57 -2.29 1.64 -12.22
C LEU A 57 -2.05 0.84 -10.97
N LEU A 58 -1.04 1.24 -10.23
CA LEU A 58 -0.75 0.66 -8.93
C LEU A 58 -0.87 1.77 -7.90
N ILE A 59 -1.73 1.59 -6.93
CA ILE A 59 -1.99 2.59 -5.91
C ILE A 59 -1.50 2.08 -4.57
N SER A 60 -0.73 2.91 -3.90
CA SER A 60 -0.26 2.60 -2.56
C SER A 60 -1.06 3.45 -1.59
N LEU A 61 -1.66 2.84 -0.60
CA LEU A 61 -2.39 3.60 0.40
C LEU A 61 -2.24 3.01 1.79
N GLU A 62 -2.59 3.81 2.75
CA GLU A 62 -2.41 3.47 4.13
C GLU A 62 -3.70 3.76 4.87
N GLY A 63 -4.11 2.86 5.74
CA GLY A 63 -5.31 3.03 6.52
C GLY A 63 -5.12 2.47 7.91
N LYS A 64 -6.12 2.64 8.75
CA LYS A 64 -6.06 2.19 10.13
C LYS A 64 -6.39 0.71 10.28
N SER A 65 -7.09 0.16 9.32
CA SER A 65 -7.49 -1.23 9.39
C SER A 65 -7.75 -1.78 8.01
N LEU A 66 -7.85 -3.09 7.91
CA LEU A 66 -8.18 -3.75 6.66
C LEU A 66 -9.55 -3.28 6.18
N LYS A 67 -10.46 -3.11 7.14
CA LYS A 67 -11.79 -2.68 6.82
C LYS A 67 -11.81 -1.30 6.19
N GLU A 68 -11.01 -0.39 6.74
CA GLU A 68 -10.94 0.97 6.23
C GLU A 68 -10.48 0.98 4.79
N ILE A 69 -9.46 0.19 4.50
CA ILE A 69 -8.92 0.11 3.15
C ILE A 69 -9.94 -0.51 2.19
N SER A 70 -10.59 -1.58 2.65
CA SER A 70 -11.59 -2.23 1.81
C SER A 70 -12.75 -1.29 1.51
N MET A 71 -13.16 -0.50 2.48
CA MET A 71 -14.21 0.46 2.28
C MET A 71 -13.80 1.57 1.33
N PHE A 72 -12.55 1.99 1.40
CA PHE A 72 -12.04 3.00 0.49
C PHE A 72 -12.16 2.49 -0.94
N VAL A 73 -11.75 1.25 -1.18
CA VAL A 73 -11.83 0.67 -2.52
C VAL A 73 -13.27 0.59 -2.99
N SER A 74 -14.16 0.09 -2.15
CA SER A 74 -15.56 -0.06 -2.51
C SER A 74 -16.26 1.25 -2.75
N ASP A 75 -15.96 2.24 -1.91
CA ASP A 75 -16.72 3.48 -1.94
C ASP A 75 -16.14 4.53 -2.87
N LYS A 76 -14.84 4.53 -3.03
CA LYS A 76 -14.17 5.59 -3.77
C LYS A 76 -13.51 5.18 -5.07
N LEU A 77 -12.98 3.96 -5.12
CA LEU A 77 -12.32 3.51 -6.33
C LEU A 77 -13.25 2.76 -7.28
N ALA A 78 -13.88 1.73 -6.77
CA ALA A 78 -14.71 0.89 -7.62
C ALA A 78 -15.84 1.63 -8.36
N PRO A 79 -16.45 2.64 -7.76
CA PRO A 79 -17.54 3.35 -8.46
C PRO A 79 -17.10 4.25 -9.60
N LEU A 80 -15.81 4.52 -9.74
CA LEU A 80 -15.37 5.39 -10.83
C LEU A 80 -15.60 4.72 -12.17
N ASP A 81 -16.19 5.46 -13.10
CA ASP A 81 -16.61 4.91 -14.38
C ASP A 81 -15.51 4.24 -15.18
N SER A 82 -14.32 4.77 -15.09
CA SER A 82 -13.20 4.25 -15.87
C SER A 82 -12.58 3.00 -15.30
N ILE A 83 -12.94 2.65 -14.08
CA ILE A 83 -12.31 1.52 -13.42
C ILE A 83 -13.02 0.23 -13.78
N LEU A 84 -12.28 -0.69 -14.40
CA LEU A 84 -12.81 -1.98 -14.80
C LEU A 84 -12.74 -3.00 -13.68
N SER A 85 -11.64 -3.02 -12.96
CA SER A 85 -11.46 -3.96 -11.86
C SER A 85 -10.38 -3.49 -10.93
N THR A 86 -10.43 -3.98 -9.69
CA THR A 86 -9.44 -3.68 -8.68
C THR A 86 -9.05 -4.97 -7.98
N ALA A 87 -7.79 -5.03 -7.53
CA ALA A 87 -7.32 -6.15 -6.72
C ALA A 87 -6.49 -5.56 -5.59
N THR A 88 -6.91 -5.81 -4.37
CA THR A 88 -6.27 -5.23 -3.19
C THR A 88 -5.32 -6.24 -2.56
N HIS A 89 -4.10 -5.81 -2.32
CA HIS A 89 -3.08 -6.63 -1.69
C HIS A 89 -2.61 -5.91 -0.43
N PHE A 90 -2.66 -6.59 0.70
CA PHE A 90 -2.20 -5.99 1.94
C PHE A 90 -0.75 -6.38 2.18
N ILE A 91 0.04 -5.42 2.61
CA ILE A 91 1.44 -5.69 2.92
C ILE A 91 1.48 -6.26 4.32
N LEU A 92 1.83 -7.53 4.42
CA LEU A 92 1.82 -8.22 5.70
C LEU A 92 3.10 -8.01 6.48
N LYS A 93 4.21 -7.86 5.78
CA LYS A 93 5.50 -7.68 6.42
C LYS A 93 6.46 -7.05 5.44
N LYS A 94 7.27 -6.13 5.92
CA LYS A 94 8.30 -5.52 5.10
C LYS A 94 9.64 -6.06 5.53
N TYR A 95 10.36 -6.66 4.62
CA TYR A 95 11.69 -7.18 4.91
C TYR A 95 12.75 -6.12 4.65
N LYS A 96 12.52 -5.30 3.64
CA LYS A 96 13.42 -4.22 3.29
C LYS A 96 12.57 -3.12 2.68
N ASP A 97 12.84 -1.89 3.04
CA ASP A 97 12.04 -0.78 2.56
C ASP A 97 12.93 0.42 2.34
N HIS A 98 12.85 0.99 1.15
CA HIS A 98 13.65 2.15 0.76
C HIS A 98 15.13 1.96 1.08
N GLY A 99 15.64 0.78 0.76
CA GLY A 99 17.04 0.47 0.97
C GLY A 99 17.42 0.04 2.38
N THR A 100 16.47 0.10 3.30
CA THR A 100 16.71 -0.26 4.70
C THR A 100 16.18 -1.66 4.96
N VAL A 101 17.04 -2.53 5.48
CA VAL A 101 16.65 -3.89 5.82
C VAL A 101 15.99 -3.87 7.20
N LEU A 102 14.76 -4.34 7.25
CA LEU A 102 13.97 -4.31 8.48
C LEU A 102 13.97 -5.63 9.22
N ALA A 103 13.80 -6.70 8.49
CA ALA A 103 13.71 -8.02 9.11
C ALA A 103 15.04 -8.64 9.46
N LYS A 104 16.04 -8.34 8.68
CA LYS A 104 17.36 -8.94 8.87
C LYS A 104 18.02 -8.60 10.19
N LYS A 105 17.70 -7.46 10.74
CA LYS A 105 18.26 -7.05 12.00
C LYS A 105 17.97 -8.06 13.10
N LYS A 106 16.77 -8.56 13.14
CA LYS A 106 16.38 -9.53 14.13
C LYS A 106 17.08 -10.85 13.93
N GLU A 107 17.26 -11.23 12.71
CA GLU A 107 17.94 -12.47 12.40
C GLU A 107 19.40 -12.41 12.75
N ASP A 108 20.01 -11.27 12.50
CA ASP A 108 21.41 -11.08 12.80
C ASP A 108 21.62 -11.20 14.31
N GLU A 109 20.72 -10.63 15.07
CA GLU A 109 20.81 -10.71 16.51
C GLU A 109 20.68 -12.14 17.00
N ARG A 110 19.80 -12.89 16.40
CA ARG A 110 19.62 -14.27 16.78
C ARG A 110 20.81 -15.13 16.40
N GLU A 111 21.42 -14.81 15.30
CA GLU A 111 22.57 -15.56 14.83
C GLU A 111 23.80 -15.26 15.65
N MET A 112 23.89 -14.11 16.21
CA MET A 112 25.02 -13.74 16.99
C MET A 112 25.03 -14.42 18.33
N ILE A 113 23.91 -14.84 18.80
CA ILE A 113 23.81 -15.51 20.07
C ILE A 113 24.27 -16.95 20.07
N PRO A 114 23.79 -17.76 19.20
CA PRO A 114 24.07 -19.18 19.25
C PRO A 114 25.46 -19.62 18.91
N PRO A 115 26.20 -18.97 18.08
CA PRO A 115 27.43 -19.59 17.65
C PRO A 115 28.28 -19.91 18.83
N PRO A 116 28.58 -21.08 19.00
CA PRO A 116 29.40 -21.52 20.08
C PRO A 116 30.83 -21.11 19.87
#